data_282d4326ccd59c3e5929e3ec742c8c85
#
_entry.id   282d4326ccd59c3e5929e3ec742c8c85
#
_cell.length_a   1.000
_cell.length_b   1.000
_cell.length_c   1.000
_cell.angle_alpha   90.00
_cell.angle_beta   90.00
_cell.angle_gamma   90.00
#
_symmetry.space_group_name_H-M   'P 1'
#
loop_
_entity.id
_entity.type
_entity.pdbx_description
1 polymer ?
#
loop_
_entity_poly.entity_id
_entity_poly.type
_entity_poly.pdbx_seq_one_letter_code
_entity_poly.pdbx_strand_id
1 'polypeptide(L)'
;MDKKFVIFVHAKEDEGAKAAHALLYAQELHDAGIEVKLVFDGAGVKSLAAFASNTERPTHQLYLKMKELGVIAGVCEFCSTQMGVEEPIRLTGIPQLNEINGHPSIARYVLEGFTPIVM
;
A
#
# COMPACT_ATOMS: atom_id res chain seq x y z
N MET A 1 -23.35 7.73 -7.87
CA MET A 1 -22.27 8.24 -7.02
C MET A 1 -21.11 7.25 -7.04
N ASP A 2 -19.95 7.75 -7.37
CA ASP A 2 -18.78 6.92 -7.47
C ASP A 2 -18.19 6.65 -6.09
N LYS A 3 -18.06 5.38 -5.75
CA LYS A 3 -17.40 4.97 -4.52
C LYS A 3 -15.90 4.90 -4.75
N LYS A 4 -15.14 5.37 -3.78
CA LYS A 4 -13.67 5.34 -3.80
C LYS A 4 -13.18 4.88 -2.45
N PHE A 5 -12.18 4.01 -2.45
CA PHE A 5 -11.61 3.50 -1.20
C PHE A 5 -10.11 3.67 -1.19
N VAL A 6 -9.57 4.00 -0.02
CA VAL A 6 -8.13 3.98 0.23
C VAL A 6 -7.87 2.98 1.36
N ILE A 7 -7.01 2.03 1.11
CA ILE A 7 -6.65 1.00 2.08
C ILE A 7 -5.28 1.35 2.66
N PHE A 8 -5.25 1.65 3.95
CA PHE A 8 -3.99 1.89 4.67
C PHE A 8 -3.54 0.56 5.25
N VAL A 9 -2.44 0.03 4.73
CA VAL A 9 -1.93 -1.27 5.11
C VAL A 9 -0.90 -1.11 6.22
N HIS A 10 -1.28 -1.50 7.43
CA HIS A 10 -0.41 -1.51 8.60
C HIS A 10 0.10 -2.92 8.94
N ALA A 11 -0.49 -3.94 8.33
CA ALA A 11 -0.10 -5.32 8.56
C ALA A 11 1.35 -5.56 8.17
N LYS A 12 2.13 -6.09 9.10
CA LYS A 12 3.54 -6.37 8.90
C LYS A 12 3.76 -7.72 8.24
N GLU A 13 5.01 -8.04 7.89
CA GLU A 13 5.35 -9.22 7.11
C GLU A 13 4.98 -10.55 7.80
N ASP A 14 4.91 -10.60 9.12
CA ASP A 14 4.49 -11.80 9.84
C ASP A 14 2.96 -11.93 9.95
N GLU A 15 2.23 -10.90 9.48
CA GLU A 15 0.79 -10.95 9.30
C GLU A 15 0.47 -11.11 7.81
N GLY A 16 1.20 -12.00 7.15
CA GLY A 16 1.19 -12.12 5.69
C GLY A 16 -0.19 -12.32 5.07
N ALA A 17 -1.06 -13.07 5.74
CA ALA A 17 -2.42 -13.28 5.22
C ALA A 17 -3.21 -11.97 5.17
N LYS A 18 -3.11 -11.15 6.20
CA LYS A 18 -3.80 -9.86 6.24
C LYS A 18 -3.25 -8.91 5.17
N ALA A 19 -1.94 -8.83 5.06
CA ALA A 19 -1.31 -7.97 4.05
C ALA A 19 -1.66 -8.43 2.63
N ALA A 20 -1.64 -9.74 2.38
CA ALA A 20 -2.02 -10.29 1.08
C ALA A 20 -3.48 -9.99 0.75
N HIS A 21 -4.38 -10.03 1.75
CA HIS A 21 -5.79 -9.70 1.53
C HIS A 21 -6.00 -8.24 1.17
N ALA A 22 -5.14 -7.33 1.66
CA ALA A 22 -5.20 -5.95 1.22
C ALA A 22 -5.01 -5.84 -0.29
N LEU A 23 -4.03 -6.58 -0.83
CA LEU A 23 -3.82 -6.64 -2.29
C LEU A 23 -5.02 -7.28 -3.00
N LEU A 24 -5.56 -8.36 -2.45
CA LEU A 24 -6.70 -9.06 -3.04
C LEU A 24 -7.96 -8.19 -3.06
N TYR A 25 -8.23 -7.48 -1.97
CA TYR A 25 -9.38 -6.58 -1.90
C TYR A 25 -9.21 -5.42 -2.88
N ALA A 26 -8.01 -4.90 -3.02
CA ALA A 26 -7.74 -3.85 -3.99
C ALA A 26 -7.99 -4.34 -5.41
N GLN A 27 -7.57 -5.55 -5.73
CA GLN A 27 -7.82 -6.14 -7.04
C GLN A 27 -9.32 -6.30 -7.30
N GLU A 28 -10.04 -6.84 -6.32
CA GLU A 28 -11.48 -7.06 -6.45
C GLU A 28 -12.23 -5.75 -6.66
N LEU A 29 -11.89 -4.72 -5.89
CA LEU A 29 -12.49 -3.40 -6.06
C LEU A 29 -12.19 -2.81 -7.42
N HIS A 30 -10.93 -2.91 -7.85
CA HIS A 30 -10.51 -2.41 -9.16
C HIS A 30 -11.26 -3.13 -10.28
N ASP A 31 -11.37 -4.45 -10.21
CA ASP A 31 -12.04 -5.25 -11.23
C ASP A 31 -13.55 -4.96 -11.29
N ALA A 32 -14.12 -4.51 -10.19
CA ALA A 32 -15.52 -4.09 -10.12
C ALA A 32 -15.75 -2.66 -10.62
N GLY A 33 -14.71 -1.98 -11.09
CA GLY A 33 -14.80 -0.61 -11.57
C GLY A 33 -14.81 0.44 -10.46
N ILE A 34 -14.42 0.06 -9.25
CA ILE A 34 -14.37 0.96 -8.09
C ILE A 34 -12.94 1.48 -7.95
N GLU A 35 -12.81 2.78 -7.81
CA GLU A 35 -11.48 3.38 -7.62
C GLU A 35 -10.93 3.02 -6.25
N VAL A 36 -9.70 2.51 -6.22
CA VAL A 36 -9.04 2.07 -5.00
C VAL A 36 -7.58 2.50 -5.01
N LYS A 37 -7.08 2.88 -3.84
CA LYS A 37 -5.68 3.20 -3.61
C LYS A 37 -5.18 2.37 -2.44
N LEU A 38 -3.93 1.93 -2.51
CA LEU A 38 -3.22 1.29 -1.41
C LEU A 38 -2.15 2.24 -0.91
N VAL A 39 -2.07 2.41 0.40
CA VAL A 39 -1.03 3.18 1.06
C VAL A 39 -0.40 2.28 2.12
N PHE A 40 0.88 2.00 1.98
CA PHE A 40 1.60 1.19 2.97
C PHE A 40 2.14 2.11 4.06
N ASP A 41 1.68 1.90 5.29
CA ASP A 41 1.93 2.80 6.42
C ASP A 41 2.32 1.98 7.65
N GLY A 42 2.93 2.62 8.63
CA GLY A 42 3.37 1.93 9.84
C GLY A 42 4.22 0.71 9.52
N ALA A 43 3.97 -0.39 10.21
CA ALA A 43 4.68 -1.64 9.97
C ALA A 43 4.36 -2.28 8.61
N GLY A 44 3.33 -1.80 7.92
CA GLY A 44 2.97 -2.25 6.57
C GLY A 44 4.05 -1.98 5.53
N VAL A 45 4.97 -1.05 5.81
CA VAL A 45 6.11 -0.81 4.89
C VAL A 45 6.99 -2.05 4.76
N LYS A 46 7.06 -2.88 5.82
CA LYS A 46 7.78 -4.15 5.78
C LYS A 46 7.08 -5.17 4.88
N SER A 47 5.75 -5.16 4.87
CA SER A 47 4.98 -6.02 3.97
C SER A 47 5.22 -5.65 2.52
N LEU A 48 5.26 -4.36 2.21
CA LEU A 48 5.56 -3.90 0.85
C LEU A 48 6.96 -4.36 0.43
N ALA A 49 7.95 -4.18 1.30
CA ALA A 49 9.31 -4.64 1.02
C ALA A 49 9.36 -6.14 0.78
N ALA A 50 8.60 -6.92 1.57
CA ALA A 50 8.54 -8.38 1.40
C ALA A 50 7.89 -8.77 0.07
N PHE A 51 6.78 -8.12 -0.30
CA PHE A 51 6.12 -8.38 -1.59
C PHE A 51 7.06 -8.12 -2.76
N ALA A 52 7.80 -7.03 -2.69
CA ALA A 52 8.73 -6.64 -3.76
C ALA A 52 9.94 -7.57 -3.84
N SER A 53 10.43 -8.07 -2.70
CA SER A 53 11.67 -8.85 -2.62
C SER A 53 11.46 -10.34 -2.85
N ASN A 54 10.33 -10.91 -2.43
CA ASN A 54 10.08 -12.34 -2.49
C ASN A 54 9.49 -12.75 -3.84
N THR A 55 10.31 -12.71 -4.87
CA THR A 55 9.90 -12.85 -6.28
C THR A 55 9.26 -14.19 -6.61
N GLU A 56 9.50 -15.23 -5.81
CA GLU A 56 8.94 -16.57 -6.05
C GLU A 56 7.56 -16.76 -5.44
N ARG A 57 7.10 -15.84 -4.60
CA ARG A 57 5.81 -15.93 -3.96
C ARG A 57 4.68 -15.46 -4.87
N PRO A 58 3.49 -16.10 -4.80
CA PRO A 58 2.34 -15.63 -5.60
C PRO A 58 1.98 -14.16 -5.33
N THR A 59 2.19 -13.68 -4.10
CA THR A 59 1.93 -12.29 -3.74
C THR A 59 2.79 -11.30 -4.51
N HIS A 60 3.97 -11.74 -4.99
CA HIS A 60 4.82 -10.87 -5.79
C HIS A 60 4.14 -10.49 -7.11
N GLN A 61 3.50 -11.46 -7.78
CA GLN A 61 2.80 -11.18 -9.04
C GLN A 61 1.62 -10.26 -8.82
N LEU A 62 0.89 -10.45 -7.74
CA LEU A 62 -0.23 -9.59 -7.39
C LEU A 62 0.25 -8.16 -7.08
N TYR A 63 1.33 -8.05 -6.33
CA TYR A 63 1.97 -6.76 -6.05
C TYR A 63 2.37 -6.04 -7.34
N LEU A 64 3.02 -6.75 -8.27
CA LEU A 64 3.42 -6.16 -9.55
C LEU A 64 2.20 -5.67 -10.34
N LYS A 65 1.13 -6.43 -10.34
CA LYS A 65 -0.10 -6.05 -11.02
C LYS A 65 -0.71 -4.79 -10.44
N MET A 66 -0.80 -4.71 -9.11
CA MET A 66 -1.34 -3.52 -8.45
C MET A 66 -0.46 -2.30 -8.67
N LYS A 67 0.84 -2.50 -8.70
CA LYS A 67 1.80 -1.43 -9.00
C LYS A 67 1.61 -0.93 -10.45
N GLU A 68 1.52 -1.84 -11.40
CA GLU A 68 1.34 -1.51 -12.82
C GLU A 68 0.04 -0.76 -13.08
N LEU A 69 -1.03 -1.15 -12.40
CA LEU A 69 -2.34 -0.50 -12.52
C LEU A 69 -2.41 0.87 -11.84
N GLY A 70 -1.36 1.28 -11.14
CA GLY A 70 -1.34 2.55 -10.42
C GLY A 70 -2.17 2.55 -9.14
N VAL A 71 -2.53 1.37 -8.64
CA VAL A 71 -3.32 1.22 -7.42
C VAL A 71 -2.51 1.53 -6.17
N ILE A 72 -1.20 1.25 -6.19
CA ILE A 72 -0.33 1.54 -5.04
C ILE A 72 0.03 3.02 -5.09
N ALA A 73 -0.65 3.81 -4.26
CA ALA A 73 -0.48 5.27 -4.25
C ALA A 73 0.83 5.71 -3.60
N GLY A 74 1.29 4.98 -2.59
CA GLY A 74 2.53 5.35 -1.93
C GLY A 74 2.83 4.55 -0.68
N VAL A 75 3.94 4.92 -0.06
CA VAL A 75 4.48 4.26 1.13
C VAL A 75 4.98 5.32 2.10
N CYS A 76 4.79 5.10 3.39
CA CYS A 76 5.22 6.04 4.43
C CYS A 76 6.74 6.17 4.43
N GLU A 77 7.25 7.36 4.18
CA GLU A 77 8.69 7.62 4.16
C GLU A 77 9.32 7.45 5.54
N PHE A 78 8.70 8.07 6.55
CA PHE A 78 9.22 7.97 7.91
C PHE A 78 9.30 6.52 8.38
N CYS A 79 8.23 5.75 8.18
CA CYS A 79 8.18 4.36 8.62
C CYS A 79 9.18 3.49 7.87
N SER A 80 9.43 3.76 6.59
CA SER A 80 10.43 3.03 5.81
C SER A 80 11.83 3.18 6.42
N THR A 81 12.17 4.38 6.86
CA THR A 81 13.43 4.65 7.53
C THR A 81 13.48 4.00 8.90
N GLN A 82 12.42 4.20 9.71
CA GLN A 82 12.36 3.66 11.08
C GLN A 82 12.40 2.13 11.11
N MET A 83 11.78 1.49 10.15
CA MET A 83 11.72 0.02 10.09
C MET A 83 12.91 -0.61 9.38
N GLY A 84 13.86 0.21 8.92
CA GLY A 84 15.08 -0.29 8.29
C GLY A 84 14.88 -0.88 6.91
N VAL A 85 13.82 -0.49 6.20
CA VAL A 85 13.54 -1.01 4.84
C VAL A 85 13.66 0.08 3.79
N GLU A 86 14.34 1.16 4.10
CA GLU A 86 14.49 2.31 3.20
C GLU A 86 15.00 1.92 1.82
N GLU A 87 16.05 1.11 1.76
CA GLU A 87 16.67 0.72 0.49
C GLU A 87 15.75 -0.14 -0.38
N PRO A 88 15.18 -1.26 0.12
CA PRO A 88 14.24 -2.02 -0.70
C PRO A 88 13.00 -1.22 -1.11
N ILE A 89 12.52 -0.32 -0.27
CA ILE A 89 11.40 0.55 -0.62
C ILE A 89 11.80 1.50 -1.75
N ARG A 90 12.97 2.12 -1.66
CA ARG A 90 13.46 3.02 -2.71
C ARG A 90 13.54 2.31 -4.06
N LEU A 91 13.97 1.07 -4.05
CA LEU A 91 14.12 0.27 -5.27
C LEU A 91 12.78 -0.06 -5.94
N THR A 92 11.66 0.01 -5.21
CA THR A 92 10.33 -0.23 -5.81
C THR A 92 9.91 0.86 -6.77
N GLY A 93 10.44 2.07 -6.61
CA GLY A 93 9.99 3.23 -7.36
C GLY A 93 8.63 3.77 -6.94
N ILE A 94 8.01 3.20 -5.91
CA ILE A 94 6.73 3.66 -5.38
C ILE A 94 6.94 5.00 -4.66
N PRO A 95 6.04 5.99 -4.85
CA PRO A 95 6.20 7.28 -4.19
C PRO A 95 6.27 7.16 -2.68
N GLN A 96 7.25 7.82 -2.08
CA GLN A 96 7.36 7.89 -0.63
C GLN A 96 6.59 9.11 -0.15
N LEU A 97 5.62 8.88 0.76
CA LEU A 97 4.72 9.92 1.22
C LEU A 97 5.19 10.51 2.54
N ASN A 98 5.27 11.84 2.60
CA ASN A 98 5.78 12.54 3.77
C ASN A 98 4.97 13.81 4.08
N GLU A 99 3.69 13.78 3.79
CA GLU A 99 2.82 14.97 3.83
C GLU A 99 2.61 15.52 5.25
N ILE A 100 2.57 14.62 6.26
CA ILE A 100 2.35 15.01 7.66
C ILE A 100 3.49 14.43 8.50
N ASN A 101 4.46 15.26 8.87
CA ASN A 101 5.58 14.85 9.71
C ASN A 101 6.27 13.58 9.21
N GLY A 102 6.43 13.46 7.90
CA GLY A 102 7.06 12.30 7.29
C GLY A 102 6.10 11.15 6.97
N HIS A 103 4.81 11.31 7.24
CA HIS A 103 3.77 10.29 7.07
C HIS A 103 2.77 10.67 5.98
N PRO A 104 2.04 9.69 5.42
CA PRO A 104 0.96 10.01 4.49
C PRO A 104 -0.21 10.67 5.21
N SER A 105 -0.95 11.50 4.48
CA SER A 105 -2.11 12.21 5.02
C SER A 105 -3.41 11.45 4.73
N ILE A 106 -4.07 10.95 5.77
CA ILE A 106 -5.40 10.35 5.61
C ILE A 106 -6.45 11.39 5.22
N ALA A 107 -6.33 12.61 5.77
CA ALA A 107 -7.28 13.69 5.48
C ALA A 107 -7.32 14.05 4.00
N ARG A 108 -6.17 14.01 3.32
CA ARG A 108 -6.09 14.26 1.88
C ARG A 108 -7.02 13.35 1.11
N TYR A 109 -6.97 12.05 1.41
CA TYR A 109 -7.81 11.07 0.70
C TYR A 109 -9.30 11.25 1.02
N VAL A 110 -9.62 11.52 2.28
CA VAL A 110 -11.02 11.75 2.69
C VAL A 110 -11.59 12.98 1.98
N LEU A 111 -10.80 14.05 1.90
CA LEU A 111 -11.22 15.27 1.21
C LEU A 111 -11.39 15.06 -0.30
N GLU A 112 -10.69 14.10 -0.87
CA GLU A 112 -10.82 13.74 -2.28
C GLU A 112 -11.94 12.72 -2.53
N GLY A 113 -12.68 12.36 -1.50
CA GLY A 113 -13.85 11.48 -1.64
C GLY A 113 -13.58 10.01 -1.36
N PHE A 114 -12.38 9.65 -0.89
CA PHE A 114 -12.06 8.26 -0.56
C PHE A 114 -12.56 7.89 0.83
N THR A 115 -13.10 6.68 0.95
CA THR A 115 -13.42 6.09 2.25
C THR A 115 -12.22 5.26 2.70
N PRO A 116 -11.64 5.55 3.87
CA PRO A 116 -10.47 4.79 4.33
C PRO A 116 -10.85 3.45 4.95
N ILE A 117 -10.01 2.46 4.67
CA ILE A 117 -10.05 1.14 5.28
C ILE A 117 -8.66 0.90 5.84
N VAL A 118 -8.56 0.46 7.09
CA VAL A 118 -7.27 0.16 7.73
C VAL A 118 -7.15 -1.35 7.92
N MET A 119 -6.04 -1.91 7.43
CA MET A 119 -5.80 -3.35 7.52
C MET A 119 -4.43 -3.67 8.13
#